data_8f8c79e338ed849bcf875de722ef6b85
#
_entry.id   8f8c79e338ed849bcf875de722ef6b85
#
_cell.length_a   1.000
_cell.length_b   1.000
_cell.length_c   1.000
_cell.angle_alpha   90.00
_cell.angle_beta   90.00
_cell.angle_gamma   90.00
#
_symmetry.space_group_name_H-M   'P 1'
#
loop_
_entity.id
_entity.type
_entity.pdbx_description
1 polymer ?
#
loop_
_entity_poly.entity_id
_entity_poly.type
_entity_poly.pdbx_seq_one_letter_code
_entity_poly.pdbx_strand_id
1 'polypeptide(L)'
;HYFKEVREAQKNAYAPYSNFKVGAYLRTKDGRCFHGANVENAAYPMGICAERSSLVSAISEGYQPDDFESITVTVDADKPSSPCGACRQVMMELCDKDMPVYMTNQNGDMIEATVGELLPLGFSGKDLN
;
A
#
# COMPACT_ATOMS: atom_id res chain seq x y z
N HIS A 1 -1.83 9.06 -11.46
CA HIS A 1 -1.56 7.90 -10.59
C HIS A 1 -0.60 8.25 -9.46
N TYR A 2 -0.31 9.54 -9.33
CA TYR A 2 0.50 10.05 -8.22
C TYR A 2 1.93 9.49 -8.19
N PHE A 3 2.50 9.24 -9.35
CA PHE A 3 3.84 8.66 -9.47
C PHE A 3 4.90 9.50 -8.75
N LYS A 4 4.88 10.83 -8.96
CA LYS A 4 5.83 11.74 -8.32
C LYS A 4 5.72 11.68 -6.80
N GLU A 5 4.49 11.68 -6.31
CA GLU A 5 4.20 11.68 -4.88
C GLU A 5 4.67 10.39 -4.22
N VAL A 6 4.44 9.25 -4.86
CA VAL A 6 4.85 7.96 -4.28
C VAL A 6 6.37 7.79 -4.31
N ARG A 7 7.06 8.33 -5.32
CA ARG A 7 8.52 8.32 -5.34
C ARG A 7 9.10 9.16 -4.20
N GLU A 8 8.46 10.27 -3.86
CA GLU A 8 8.87 11.08 -2.71
C GLU A 8 8.66 10.33 -1.40
N ALA A 9 7.53 9.63 -1.25
CA ALA A 9 7.26 8.82 -0.05
C ALA A 9 8.32 7.74 0.15
N GLN A 10 8.80 7.11 -0.93
CA GLN A 10 9.80 6.06 -0.89
C GLN A 10 11.12 6.52 -0.24
N LYS A 11 11.44 7.80 -0.33
CA LYS A 11 12.69 8.33 0.26
C LYS A 11 12.74 8.19 1.77
N ASN A 12 11.60 8.06 2.43
CA ASN A 12 11.52 7.94 3.87
C ASN A 12 11.60 6.48 4.35
N ALA A 13 11.79 5.53 3.45
CA ALA A 13 11.88 4.12 3.83
C ALA A 13 13.12 3.86 4.70
N TYR A 14 12.93 3.04 5.72
CA TYR A 14 14.00 2.58 6.58
C TYR A 14 14.24 1.09 6.29
N ALA A 15 15.20 0.80 5.42
CA ALA A 15 15.44 -0.55 4.91
C ALA A 15 16.93 -0.94 5.02
N PRO A 16 17.51 -0.93 6.25
CA PRO A 16 18.94 -1.19 6.42
C PRO A 16 19.34 -2.65 6.19
N TYR A 17 18.39 -3.57 6.21
CA TYR A 17 18.68 -5.01 6.08
C TYR A 17 18.56 -5.46 4.64
N SER A 18 17.49 -5.09 3.93
CA SER A 18 17.27 -5.52 2.55
C SER A 18 17.78 -4.53 1.51
N ASN A 19 17.92 -3.26 1.88
CA ASN A 19 18.15 -2.13 0.97
C ASN A 19 17.03 -1.99 -0.08
N PHE A 20 15.89 -2.63 0.13
CA PHE A 20 14.75 -2.58 -0.79
C PHE A 20 13.72 -1.60 -0.26
N LYS A 21 13.73 -0.39 -0.83
CA LYS A 21 12.84 0.69 -0.39
C LYS A 21 11.54 0.68 -1.17
N VAL A 22 10.44 0.77 -0.45
CA VAL A 22 9.09 0.79 -1.02
C VAL A 22 8.38 2.05 -0.55
N GLY A 23 7.68 2.71 -1.44
CA GLY A 23 6.84 3.85 -1.12
C GLY A 23 5.38 3.55 -1.43
N ALA A 24 4.48 4.18 -0.71
CA ALA A 24 3.05 4.09 -0.96
C ALA A 24 2.40 5.46 -0.82
N TYR A 25 1.35 5.69 -1.61
CA TYR A 25 0.60 6.93 -1.59
C TYR A 25 -0.89 6.57 -1.62
N LEU A 26 -1.53 6.74 -0.48
CA LEU A 26 -2.94 6.43 -0.29
C LEU A 26 -3.75 7.70 -0.47
N ARG A 27 -4.83 7.63 -1.26
CA ARG A 27 -5.74 8.76 -1.43
C ARG A 27 -7.12 8.39 -0.91
N THR A 28 -7.68 9.27 -0.09
CA THR A 28 -9.03 9.10 0.43
C THR A 28 -10.06 9.69 -0.56
N LYS A 29 -11.31 9.28 -0.41
CA LYS A 29 -12.41 9.75 -1.27
C LYS A 29 -12.67 11.23 -1.10
N ASP A 30 -12.35 11.80 0.07
CA ASP A 30 -12.49 13.23 0.32
C ASP A 30 -11.27 14.05 -0.12
N GLY A 31 -10.30 13.41 -0.79
CA GLY A 31 -9.16 14.10 -1.40
C GLY A 31 -7.93 14.25 -0.53
N ARG A 32 -7.92 13.65 0.65
CA ARG A 32 -6.74 13.67 1.51
C ARG A 32 -5.77 12.55 1.12
N CYS A 33 -4.48 12.72 1.44
CA CYS A 33 -3.42 11.79 1.05
C CYS A 33 -2.60 11.36 2.27
N PHE A 34 -2.15 10.11 2.24
CA PHE A 34 -1.27 9.56 3.27
C PHE A 34 -0.09 8.87 2.60
N HIS A 35 1.12 9.28 2.98
CA HIS A 35 2.35 8.66 2.52
C HIS A 35 2.69 7.46 3.39
N GLY A 36 3.27 6.44 2.78
CA GLY A 36 3.80 5.30 3.51
C GLY A 36 5.15 4.92 2.96
N ALA A 37 5.97 4.34 3.81
CA ALA A 37 7.27 3.78 3.42
C ALA A 37 7.53 2.58 4.31
N ASN A 38 8.28 1.59 3.78
CA ASN A 38 8.57 0.42 4.59
C ASN A 38 9.57 0.77 5.71
N VAL A 39 9.36 0.17 6.86
CA VAL A 39 10.21 0.32 8.04
C VAL A 39 10.60 -1.07 8.51
N GLU A 40 11.87 -1.42 8.32
CA GLU A 40 12.39 -2.72 8.69
C GLU A 40 12.82 -2.76 10.15
N ASN A 41 12.93 -3.95 10.69
CA ASN A 41 13.33 -4.18 12.06
C ASN A 41 14.17 -5.45 12.14
N ALA A 42 15.19 -5.44 13.01
CA ALA A 42 16.00 -6.64 13.25
C ALA A 42 15.12 -7.80 13.75
N ALA A 43 14.06 -7.49 14.50
CA ALA A 43 13.01 -8.47 14.82
C ALA A 43 12.04 -8.48 13.64
N TYR A 44 12.23 -9.37 12.72
CA TYR A 44 11.53 -9.46 11.43
C TYR A 44 10.01 -9.24 11.51
N PRO A 45 9.27 -9.89 12.44
CA PRO A 45 7.81 -9.70 12.49
C PRO A 45 7.39 -8.28 12.83
N MET A 46 8.29 -7.45 13.31
CA MET A 46 7.98 -6.06 13.67
C MET A 46 8.09 -5.09 12.51
N GLY A 47 8.59 -5.55 11.36
CA GLY A 47 8.67 -4.72 10.16
C GLY A 47 7.29 -4.34 9.65
N ILE A 48 7.19 -3.14 9.05
CA ILE A 48 5.94 -2.62 8.49
C ILE A 48 6.14 -2.32 7.02
N CYS A 49 5.24 -2.81 6.18
CA CYS A 49 5.24 -2.52 4.75
C CYS A 49 4.72 -1.12 4.47
N ALA A 50 5.13 -0.53 3.35
CA ALA A 50 4.72 0.82 2.97
C ALA A 50 3.20 0.95 2.85
N GLU A 51 2.54 -0.03 2.27
CA GLU A 51 1.08 -0.01 2.10
C GLU A 51 0.37 0.01 3.45
N ARG A 52 0.79 -0.86 4.38
CA ARG A 52 0.21 -0.88 5.72
C ARG A 52 0.48 0.42 6.47
N SER A 53 1.68 0.99 6.31
CA SER A 53 2.04 2.24 6.94
C SER A 53 1.05 3.36 6.56
N SER A 54 0.72 3.49 5.27
CA SER A 54 -0.22 4.50 4.82
C SER A 54 -1.64 4.24 5.32
N LEU A 55 -2.08 2.98 5.30
CA LEU A 55 -3.43 2.61 5.71
C LEU A 55 -3.64 2.80 7.22
N VAL A 56 -2.69 2.35 8.04
CA VAL A 56 -2.83 2.51 9.49
C VAL A 56 -2.75 3.98 9.90
N SER A 57 -1.98 4.79 9.17
CA SER A 57 -1.94 6.23 9.42
C SER A 57 -3.31 6.86 9.18
N ALA A 58 -3.98 6.49 8.09
CA ALA A 58 -5.31 7.02 7.77
C ALA A 58 -6.35 6.60 8.81
N ILE A 59 -6.36 5.32 9.20
CA ILE A 59 -7.27 4.83 10.23
C ILE A 59 -7.02 5.55 11.55
N SER A 60 -5.75 5.77 11.91
CA SER A 60 -5.37 6.49 13.13
C SER A 60 -5.86 7.93 13.14
N GLU A 61 -6.02 8.52 11.95
CA GLU A 61 -6.52 9.89 11.80
C GLU A 61 -8.06 9.97 11.78
N GLY A 62 -8.74 8.83 11.91
CA GLY A 62 -10.19 8.81 12.00
C GLY A 62 -10.92 8.34 10.75
N TYR A 63 -10.21 7.97 9.68
CA TYR A 63 -10.85 7.42 8.49
C TYR A 63 -11.39 6.02 8.79
N GLN A 64 -12.42 5.65 8.09
CA GLN A 64 -13.09 4.37 8.26
C GLN A 64 -12.81 3.44 7.08
N PRO A 65 -13.01 2.13 7.22
CA PRO A 65 -12.96 1.23 6.08
C PRO A 65 -13.81 1.75 4.92
N ASP A 66 -13.34 1.55 3.70
CA ASP A 66 -13.97 1.97 2.45
C ASP A 66 -13.98 3.49 2.18
N ASP A 67 -13.28 4.28 3.01
CA ASP A 67 -13.10 5.73 2.75
C ASP A 67 -12.00 6.01 1.72
N PHE A 68 -11.41 4.99 1.13
CA PHE A 68 -10.21 5.12 0.30
C PHE A 68 -10.52 5.03 -1.19
N GLU A 69 -9.88 5.92 -1.98
CA GLU A 69 -10.08 6.02 -3.42
C GLU A 69 -9.09 5.16 -4.19
N SER A 70 -7.82 5.19 -3.80
CA SER A 70 -6.76 4.46 -4.51
C SER A 70 -5.51 4.36 -3.65
N ILE A 71 -4.65 3.41 -4.01
CA ILE A 71 -3.29 3.35 -3.45
C ILE A 71 -2.31 3.14 -4.59
N THR A 72 -1.20 3.88 -4.55
CA THR A 72 -0.11 3.77 -5.51
C THR A 72 1.13 3.31 -4.76
N VAL A 73 1.84 2.33 -5.31
CA VAL A 73 3.03 1.73 -4.70
C VAL A 73 4.19 1.86 -5.67
N THR A 74 5.40 2.10 -5.18
CA THR A 74 6.60 2.14 -6.00
C THR A 74 7.73 1.33 -5.38
N VAL A 75 8.50 0.68 -6.25
CA VAL A 75 9.70 -0.09 -5.86
C VAL A 75 10.80 0.22 -6.88
N ASP A 76 12.05 -0.07 -6.52
CA ASP A 76 13.18 -0.01 -7.45
C ASP A 76 13.46 -1.43 -7.94
N ALA A 77 12.85 -1.82 -9.05
CA ALA A 77 12.98 -3.14 -9.64
C ALA A 77 12.70 -3.04 -11.14
N ASP A 78 13.11 -4.08 -11.88
CA ASP A 78 12.90 -4.12 -13.33
C ASP A 78 11.42 -4.11 -13.70
N LYS A 79 10.57 -4.66 -12.82
CA LYS A 79 9.12 -4.69 -12.97
C LYS A 79 8.45 -4.20 -11.69
N PRO A 80 7.28 -3.59 -11.81
CA PRO A 80 6.49 -3.27 -10.61
C PRO A 80 6.20 -4.53 -9.81
N SER A 81 6.22 -4.40 -8.48
CA SER A 81 5.94 -5.51 -7.57
C SER A 81 4.56 -5.35 -6.96
N SER A 82 3.86 -6.46 -6.79
CA SER A 82 2.58 -6.46 -6.09
C SER A 82 2.80 -6.41 -4.57
N PRO A 83 1.81 -5.92 -3.81
CA PRO A 83 1.87 -5.95 -2.35
C PRO A 83 2.05 -7.37 -1.82
N CYS A 84 2.70 -7.51 -0.67
CA CYS A 84 2.85 -8.81 -0.03
C CYS A 84 1.50 -9.35 0.45
N GLY A 85 1.44 -10.64 0.77
CA GLY A 85 0.20 -11.28 1.19
C GLY A 85 -0.44 -10.61 2.41
N ALA A 86 0.37 -10.22 3.40
CA ALA A 86 -0.14 -9.53 4.58
C ALA A 86 -0.76 -8.19 4.24
N CYS A 87 -0.13 -7.41 3.34
CA CYS A 87 -0.68 -6.13 2.90
C CYS A 87 -1.97 -6.30 2.10
N ARG A 88 -2.03 -7.34 1.27
CA ARG A 88 -3.26 -7.65 0.52
C ARG A 88 -4.41 -7.95 1.47
N GLN A 89 -4.15 -8.68 2.56
CA GLN A 89 -5.16 -8.99 3.57
C GLN A 89 -5.62 -7.72 4.29
N VAL A 90 -4.70 -6.84 4.65
CA VAL A 90 -5.04 -5.57 5.30
C VAL A 90 -5.90 -4.71 4.37
N MET A 91 -5.55 -4.65 3.08
CA MET A 91 -6.35 -3.92 2.09
C MET A 91 -7.74 -4.53 1.92
N MET A 92 -7.85 -5.85 1.95
CA MET A 92 -9.15 -6.53 1.84
C MET A 92 -10.08 -6.16 3.00
N GLU A 93 -9.53 -5.98 4.20
CA GLU A 93 -10.31 -5.56 5.37
C GLU A 93 -10.73 -4.09 5.30
N LEU A 94 -9.81 -3.22 4.89
CA LEU A 94 -9.97 -1.77 5.02
C LEU A 94 -10.43 -1.06 3.77
N CYS A 95 -10.34 -1.69 2.59
CA CYS A 95 -10.61 -1.06 1.32
C CYS A 95 -11.71 -1.79 0.57
N ASP A 96 -12.41 -1.04 -0.30
CA ASP A 96 -13.36 -1.63 -1.22
C ASP A 96 -12.62 -2.59 -2.15
N LYS A 97 -13.22 -3.74 -2.45
CA LYS A 97 -12.61 -4.73 -3.34
C LYS A 97 -12.39 -4.18 -4.76
N ASP A 98 -13.13 -3.17 -5.15
CA ASP A 98 -13.01 -2.53 -6.47
C ASP A 98 -12.01 -1.36 -6.47
N MET A 99 -11.40 -1.05 -5.33
CA MET A 99 -10.44 0.05 -5.25
C MET A 99 -9.20 -0.25 -6.09
N PRO A 100 -8.79 0.69 -6.97
CA PRO A 100 -7.59 0.47 -7.78
C PRO A 100 -6.30 0.54 -6.97
N VAL A 101 -5.38 -0.35 -7.31
CA VAL A 101 -4.02 -0.42 -6.78
C VAL A 101 -3.08 -0.23 -7.96
N TYR A 102 -2.29 0.84 -7.93
CA TYR A 102 -1.32 1.14 -8.99
C TYR A 102 0.07 0.74 -8.51
N MET A 103 0.71 -0.18 -9.22
CA MET A 103 2.04 -0.70 -8.87
C MET A 103 3.04 -0.16 -9.89
N THR A 104 4.06 0.55 -9.41
CA THR A 104 5.01 1.25 -10.27
C THR A 104 6.45 0.89 -9.91
N ASN A 105 7.38 1.22 -10.81
CA ASN A 105 8.82 1.14 -10.55
C ASN A 105 9.49 2.47 -10.90
N GLN A 106 10.82 2.53 -10.76
CA GLN A 106 11.58 3.77 -11.02
C GLN A 106 11.52 4.24 -12.47
N ASN A 107 11.19 3.37 -13.40
CA ASN A 107 11.11 3.71 -14.83
C ASN A 107 9.74 4.24 -15.24
N GLY A 108 8.79 4.28 -14.30
CA GLY A 108 7.43 4.69 -14.60
C GLY A 108 6.56 3.59 -15.19
N ASP A 109 7.05 2.35 -15.23
CA ASP A 109 6.22 1.21 -15.59
C ASP A 109 5.11 1.06 -14.56
N MET A 110 3.91 0.71 -15.01
CA MET A 110 2.77 0.62 -14.12
C MET A 110 1.91 -0.59 -14.45
N ILE A 111 1.46 -1.27 -13.40
CA ILE A 111 0.45 -2.32 -13.48
C ILE A 111 -0.70 -1.88 -12.58
N GLU A 112 -1.91 -2.00 -13.10
CA GLU A 112 -3.11 -1.68 -12.33
C GLU A 112 -3.89 -2.95 -12.03
N ALA A 113 -4.34 -3.07 -10.77
CA ALA A 113 -5.23 -4.14 -10.34
C ALA A 113 -6.20 -3.57 -9.32
N THR A 114 -7.25 -4.33 -8.98
CA THR A 114 -8.11 -3.98 -7.85
C THR A 114 -7.69 -4.77 -6.62
N VAL A 115 -8.14 -4.32 -5.45
CA VAL A 115 -7.90 -5.04 -4.19
C VAL A 115 -8.41 -6.48 -4.29
N GLY A 116 -9.61 -6.67 -4.86
CA GLY A 116 -10.18 -8.00 -5.05
C GLY A 116 -9.36 -8.90 -5.96
N GLU A 117 -8.78 -8.34 -7.02
CA GLU A 117 -7.91 -9.11 -7.93
C GLU A 117 -6.62 -9.55 -7.25
N LEU A 118 -6.11 -8.77 -6.29
CA LEU A 118 -4.88 -9.09 -5.58
C LEU A 118 -5.07 -10.18 -4.52
N LEU A 119 -6.30 -10.39 -4.07
CA LEU A 119 -6.62 -11.42 -3.09
C LEU A 119 -7.94 -12.09 -3.47
N PRO A 120 -7.97 -12.87 -4.57
CA PRO A 120 -9.19 -13.58 -4.97
C PRO A 120 -9.66 -14.51 -3.85
N LEU A 121 -10.98 -14.54 -3.61
CA LEU A 121 -11.58 -15.32 -2.54
C LEU A 121 -11.06 -14.96 -1.16
N GLY A 122 -10.56 -13.70 -1.00
CA GLY A 122 -10.03 -13.24 0.27
C GLY A 122 -11.11 -13.13 1.34
N PHE A 123 -10.69 -13.34 2.59
CA PHE A 123 -11.56 -13.26 3.76
C PHE A 123 -11.41 -11.90 4.44
N SER A 124 -12.53 -11.33 4.90
CA SER A 124 -12.51 -10.07 5.65
C SER A 124 -13.64 -10.07 6.69
N GLY A 125 -13.69 -9.03 7.51
CA GLY A 125 -14.77 -8.83 8.45
C GLY A 125 -16.15 -8.76 7.79
N LYS A 126 -16.19 -8.38 6.52
CA LYS A 126 -17.44 -8.33 5.74
C LYS A 126 -18.04 -9.72 5.56
N ASP A 127 -17.23 -10.77 5.61
CA ASP A 127 -17.68 -12.15 5.48
C ASP A 127 -18.21 -12.74 6.77
N LEU A 128 -18.05 -12.03 7.88
CA LEU A 128 -18.50 -12.47 9.20
C LEU A 128 -19.93 -12.05 9.52
N ASN A 129 -20.55 -11.24 8.68
CA ASN A 129 -21.89 -10.69 8.89
C ASN A 129 -22.94 -11.39 8.05
#